data_d5d1ab18bd12a5b803331f4345e5eaf2
#
_entry.id   d5d1ab18bd12a5b803331f4345e5eaf2
#
_cell.length_a   1.000
_cell.length_b   1.000
_cell.length_c   1.000
_cell.angle_alpha   90.00
_cell.angle_beta   90.00
_cell.angle_gamma   90.00
#
_symmetry.space_group_name_H-M   'P 1'
#
loop_
_entity.id
_entity.type
_entity.pdbx_description
1 polymer ?
#
loop_
_entity_poly.entity_id
_entity_poly.type
_entity_poly.pdbx_seq_one_letter_code
_entity_poly.pdbx_strand_id
1 'polypeptide(L)'
;EMDKRQFVGDRSTFIKDLNSHLPECSFVALGEDGSVKGFILAKGEDNWYEVGPWIVEPGCKNWQGLLQASVQAMPNNSTVELVVPAPNHRVTSLLDSMGYSAYEYSVSMFYGEDWPDEGNICARGGGDKG
;
A
#
# COMPACT_ATOMS: atom_id res chain seq x y z
N GLU A 1 -6.23 -8.90 9.62
CA GLU A 1 -5.78 -10.28 9.45
C GLU A 1 -4.79 -10.43 8.30
N MET A 2 -5.07 -9.82 7.14
CA MET A 2 -4.17 -9.82 5.99
C MET A 2 -2.84 -9.12 6.30
N ASP A 3 -2.87 -7.93 6.90
CA ASP A 3 -1.67 -7.21 7.30
C ASP A 3 -0.81 -8.04 8.27
N LYS A 4 -1.44 -8.69 9.25
CA LYS A 4 -0.76 -9.54 10.23
C LYS A 4 0.00 -10.70 9.60
N ARG A 5 -0.48 -11.23 8.47
CA ARG A 5 0.19 -12.29 7.72
C ARG A 5 1.41 -11.79 6.95
N GLN A 6 1.38 -10.55 6.48
CA GLN A 6 2.45 -9.95 5.69
C GLN A 6 3.53 -9.29 6.56
N PHE A 7 3.15 -8.84 7.75
CA PHE A 7 4.06 -8.26 8.73
C PHE A 7 4.10 -9.12 9.97
N VAL A 8 5.27 -9.43 10.46
CA VAL A 8 5.45 -10.23 11.67
C VAL A 8 4.99 -9.44 12.89
N GLY A 9 3.73 -9.59 13.26
CA GLY A 9 3.14 -8.92 14.41
C GLY A 9 1.74 -8.40 14.14
N ASP A 10 1.11 -7.98 15.21
CA ASP A 10 -0.23 -7.40 15.16
C ASP A 10 -0.17 -5.88 15.06
N ARG A 11 -0.46 -5.36 13.88
CA ARG A 11 -0.49 -3.93 13.58
C ARG A 11 -1.92 -3.36 13.54
N SER A 12 -2.90 -4.07 14.10
CA SER A 12 -4.32 -3.70 13.98
C SER A 12 -4.62 -2.28 14.50
N THR A 13 -3.99 -1.84 15.58
CA THR A 13 -4.15 -0.49 16.10
C THR A 13 -3.59 0.55 15.14
N PHE A 14 -2.41 0.31 14.59
CA PHE A 14 -1.78 1.17 13.60
C PHE A 14 -2.63 1.29 12.32
N ILE A 15 -3.15 0.17 11.81
CA ILE A 15 -4.02 0.15 10.63
C ILE A 15 -5.32 0.92 10.87
N LYS A 16 -5.92 0.78 12.06
CA LYS A 16 -7.12 1.53 12.42
C LYS A 16 -6.86 3.02 12.51
N ASP A 17 -5.73 3.42 13.09
CA ASP A 17 -5.32 4.81 13.17
C ASP A 17 -5.13 5.41 11.77
N LEU A 18 -4.38 4.75 10.90
CA LEU A 18 -4.21 5.18 9.51
C LEU A 18 -5.55 5.33 8.78
N ASN A 19 -6.45 4.35 8.92
CA ASN A 19 -7.76 4.41 8.25
C ASN A 19 -8.62 5.57 8.75
N SER A 20 -8.43 6.02 10.00
CA SER A 20 -9.18 7.15 10.55
C SER A 20 -8.79 8.49 9.93
N HIS A 21 -7.59 8.61 9.35
CA HIS A 21 -7.10 9.85 8.76
C HIS A 21 -7.75 10.18 7.41
N LEU A 22 -7.95 9.17 6.55
CA LEU A 22 -8.47 9.43 5.21
C LEU A 22 -9.31 8.23 4.70
N PRO A 23 -10.44 7.93 5.36
CA PRO A 23 -11.24 6.76 5.04
C PRO A 23 -11.82 6.80 3.62
N GLU A 24 -12.07 7.99 3.06
CA GLU A 24 -12.59 8.18 1.70
C GLU A 24 -11.61 7.77 0.59
N CYS A 25 -10.32 7.68 0.91
CA CYS A 25 -9.28 7.23 -0.02
C CYS A 25 -8.81 5.80 0.27
N SER A 26 -9.49 5.10 1.16
CA SER A 26 -9.17 3.73 1.59
C SER A 26 -10.17 2.74 1.02
N PHE A 27 -9.68 1.64 0.46
CA PHE A 27 -10.50 0.68 -0.28
C PHE A 27 -10.08 -0.75 0.03
N VAL A 28 -11.01 -1.67 -0.18
CA VAL A 28 -10.76 -3.11 -0.13
C VAL A 28 -11.14 -3.76 -1.47
N ALA A 29 -10.41 -4.78 -1.85
CA ALA A 29 -10.76 -5.66 -2.96
C ALA A 29 -11.34 -6.96 -2.40
N LEU A 30 -12.53 -7.33 -2.87
CA LEU A 30 -13.21 -8.55 -2.46
C LEU A 30 -13.05 -9.63 -3.54
N GLY A 31 -12.89 -10.87 -3.10
CA GLY A 31 -12.99 -12.04 -3.97
C GLY A 31 -14.44 -12.37 -4.30
N GLU A 32 -14.62 -13.33 -5.19
CA GLU A 32 -15.96 -13.81 -5.59
C GLU A 32 -16.75 -14.39 -4.41
N ASP A 33 -16.07 -14.93 -3.42
CA ASP A 33 -16.63 -15.46 -2.18
C ASP A 33 -16.92 -14.38 -1.11
N GLY A 34 -16.67 -13.09 -1.43
CA GLY A 34 -16.83 -11.98 -0.51
C GLY A 34 -15.67 -11.78 0.47
N SER A 35 -14.64 -12.63 0.43
CA SER A 35 -13.47 -12.45 1.29
C SER A 35 -12.60 -11.28 0.81
N VAL A 36 -11.90 -10.63 1.75
CA VAL A 36 -10.96 -9.54 1.43
C VAL A 36 -9.70 -10.14 0.77
N LYS A 37 -9.40 -9.71 -0.45
CA LYS A 37 -8.23 -10.12 -1.23
C LYS A 37 -7.14 -9.07 -1.30
N GLY A 38 -7.45 -7.85 -0.93
CA GLY A 38 -6.49 -6.77 -0.88
C GLY A 38 -7.08 -5.54 -0.20
N PHE A 39 -6.20 -4.65 0.21
CA PHE A 39 -6.61 -3.34 0.74
C PHE A 39 -5.56 -2.29 0.46
N ILE A 40 -5.98 -1.06 0.47
CA ILE A 40 -5.14 0.13 0.34
C ILE A 40 -5.63 1.19 1.31
N LEU A 41 -4.70 1.80 2.01
CA LEU A 41 -4.96 2.95 2.87
C LEU A 41 -4.22 4.17 2.35
N ALA A 42 -4.67 5.34 2.76
CA ALA A 42 -4.01 6.60 2.45
C ALA A 42 -4.08 7.55 3.63
N LYS A 43 -3.09 8.39 3.75
CA LYS A 43 -3.07 9.52 4.69
C LYS A 43 -2.55 10.76 3.98
N GLY A 44 -2.90 11.93 4.44
CA GLY A 44 -2.38 13.17 3.88
C GLY A 44 -3.25 14.37 4.17
N GLU A 45 -2.75 15.52 3.76
CA GLU A 45 -3.39 16.82 3.87
C GLU A 45 -2.80 17.78 2.83
N ASP A 46 -3.46 18.89 2.59
CA ASP A 46 -2.97 19.98 1.74
C ASP A 46 -2.45 19.54 0.36
N ASN A 47 -3.16 18.61 -0.30
CA ASN A 47 -2.80 18.06 -1.60
C ASN A 47 -1.50 17.22 -1.62
N TRP A 48 -1.05 16.74 -0.47
CA TRP A 48 0.06 15.81 -0.34
C TRP A 48 -0.42 14.54 0.35
N TYR A 49 -0.36 13.43 -0.34
CA TYR A 49 -0.90 12.14 0.14
C TYR A 49 0.14 11.04 0.06
N GLU A 50 0.21 10.27 1.13
CA GLU A 50 0.99 9.03 1.18
C GLU A 50 0.03 7.85 1.09
N VAL A 51 0.24 7.00 0.11
CA VAL A 51 -0.54 5.79 -0.10
C VAL A 51 0.22 4.60 0.45
N GLY A 52 -0.41 3.91 1.37
CA GLY A 52 0.11 2.71 2.03
C GLY A 52 -0.38 2.60 3.47
N PRO A 53 -0.40 1.37 4.02
CA PRO A 53 -0.06 0.12 3.33
C PRO A 53 -1.03 -0.24 2.21
N TRP A 54 -0.50 -0.84 1.14
CA TRP A 54 -1.26 -1.43 0.06
C TRP A 54 -0.78 -2.88 -0.10
N ILE A 55 -1.65 -3.80 0.27
CA ILE A 55 -1.36 -5.22 0.39
C ILE A 55 -2.41 -6.00 -0.38
N VAL A 56 -1.97 -7.02 -1.10
CA VAL A 56 -2.84 -7.91 -1.86
C VAL A 56 -2.47 -9.35 -1.63
N GLU A 57 -3.46 -10.23 -1.60
CA GLU A 57 -3.21 -11.68 -1.62
C GLU A 57 -2.85 -12.16 -3.03
N PRO A 58 -2.13 -13.29 -3.16
CA PRO A 58 -1.89 -13.93 -4.44
C PRO A 58 -3.21 -14.14 -5.20
N GLY A 59 -3.21 -13.81 -6.48
CA GLY A 59 -4.41 -13.96 -7.32
C GLY A 59 -5.47 -12.87 -7.17
N CYS A 60 -5.21 -11.80 -6.43
CA CYS A 60 -6.09 -10.63 -6.42
C CYS A 60 -6.12 -9.99 -7.81
N LYS A 61 -7.23 -10.18 -8.52
CA LYS A 61 -7.36 -9.71 -9.93
C LYS A 61 -7.43 -8.20 -10.04
N ASN A 62 -7.99 -7.53 -9.03
CA ASN A 62 -8.23 -6.09 -9.05
C ASN A 62 -7.21 -5.31 -8.21
N TRP A 63 -5.99 -5.80 -8.10
CA TRP A 63 -4.95 -5.16 -7.31
C TRP A 63 -4.61 -3.74 -7.80
N GLN A 64 -4.59 -3.52 -9.11
CA GLN A 64 -4.36 -2.20 -9.72
C GLN A 64 -5.52 -1.23 -9.44
N GLY A 65 -6.73 -1.74 -9.46
CA GLY A 65 -7.94 -0.94 -9.21
C GLY A 65 -7.97 -0.31 -7.82
N LEU A 66 -7.30 -0.91 -6.85
CA LEU A 66 -7.16 -0.34 -5.50
C LEU A 66 -6.42 1.01 -5.55
N LEU A 67 -5.28 1.07 -6.25
CA LEU A 67 -4.54 2.32 -6.40
C LEU A 67 -5.34 3.35 -7.20
N GLN A 68 -5.95 2.94 -8.30
CA GLN A 68 -6.76 3.83 -9.14
C GLN A 68 -7.91 4.44 -8.34
N ALA A 69 -8.64 3.63 -7.57
CA ALA A 69 -9.73 4.10 -6.73
C ALA A 69 -9.25 5.10 -5.66
N SER A 70 -8.15 4.78 -4.99
CA SER A 70 -7.57 5.65 -3.95
C SER A 70 -7.17 7.01 -4.52
N VAL A 71 -6.45 7.03 -5.63
CA VAL A 71 -5.98 8.27 -6.27
C VAL A 71 -7.15 9.08 -6.84
N GLN A 72 -8.15 8.44 -7.43
CA GLN A 72 -9.34 9.13 -7.96
C GLN A 72 -10.17 9.81 -6.87
N ALA A 73 -10.12 9.30 -5.65
CA ALA A 73 -10.81 9.90 -4.51
C ALA A 73 -10.08 11.13 -3.94
N MET A 74 -8.83 11.36 -4.32
CA MET A 74 -8.05 12.52 -3.89
C MET A 74 -8.40 13.76 -4.72
N PRO A 75 -8.21 14.98 -4.17
CA PRO A 75 -8.36 16.20 -4.93
C PRO A 75 -7.46 16.24 -6.17
N ASN A 76 -7.91 16.91 -7.22
CA ASN A 76 -7.10 17.14 -8.41
C ASN A 76 -5.82 17.90 -8.05
N ASN A 77 -4.74 17.62 -8.77
CA ASN A 77 -3.41 18.20 -8.56
C ASN A 77 -2.77 17.80 -7.22
N SER A 78 -3.18 16.69 -6.64
CA SER A 78 -2.52 16.14 -5.46
C SER A 78 -1.17 15.54 -5.82
N THR A 79 -0.19 15.69 -4.92
CA THR A 79 1.04 14.91 -4.95
C THR A 79 0.80 13.60 -4.21
N VAL A 80 1.13 12.50 -4.84
CA VAL A 80 0.93 11.16 -4.28
C VAL A 80 2.27 10.44 -4.16
N GLU A 81 2.56 9.97 -2.97
CA GLU A 81 3.78 9.22 -2.67
C GLU A 81 3.47 7.78 -2.27
N LEU A 82 4.36 6.89 -2.65
CA LEU A 82 4.33 5.48 -2.23
C LEU A 82 5.74 5.01 -1.88
N VAL A 83 5.85 4.19 -0.84
CA VAL A 83 7.08 3.47 -0.52
C VAL A 83 6.91 2.03 -1.01
N VAL A 84 7.54 1.72 -2.13
CA VAL A 84 7.36 0.43 -2.83
C VAL A 84 8.60 -0.45 -2.60
N PRO A 85 8.42 -1.73 -2.21
CA PRO A 85 9.54 -2.66 -2.18
C PRO A 85 10.17 -2.80 -3.57
N ALA A 86 11.49 -2.55 -3.67
CA ALA A 86 12.19 -2.55 -4.95
C ALA A 86 12.04 -3.85 -5.77
N PRO A 87 11.98 -5.06 -5.15
CA PRO A 87 11.75 -6.30 -5.90
C PRO A 87 10.35 -6.44 -6.51
N ASN A 88 9.39 -5.61 -6.09
CA ASN A 88 8.02 -5.69 -6.61
C ASN A 88 7.89 -5.00 -7.97
N HIS A 89 8.41 -5.66 -9.00
CA HIS A 89 8.49 -5.11 -10.35
C HIS A 89 7.13 -4.84 -11.01
N ARG A 90 6.09 -5.59 -10.64
CA ARG A 90 4.74 -5.35 -11.18
C ARG A 90 4.18 -3.99 -10.73
N VAL A 91 4.49 -3.59 -9.49
CA VAL A 91 4.06 -2.29 -8.96
C VAL A 91 4.90 -1.17 -9.56
N THR A 92 6.22 -1.30 -9.61
CA THR A 92 7.07 -0.29 -10.21
C THR A 92 6.75 -0.08 -11.69
N SER A 93 6.48 -1.14 -12.44
CA SER A 93 6.05 -1.05 -13.83
C SER A 93 4.70 -0.33 -13.99
N LEU A 94 3.75 -0.61 -13.11
CA LEU A 94 2.46 0.08 -13.10
C LEU A 94 2.66 1.58 -12.85
N LEU A 95 3.44 1.94 -11.84
CA LEU A 95 3.70 3.34 -11.48
C LEU A 95 4.42 4.09 -12.61
N ASP A 96 5.41 3.46 -13.25
CA ASP A 96 6.07 4.03 -14.42
C ASP A 96 5.06 4.34 -15.54
N SER A 97 4.14 3.41 -15.81
CA SER A 97 3.09 3.59 -16.82
C SER A 97 2.11 4.72 -16.48
N MET A 98 1.95 5.04 -15.19
CA MET A 98 1.08 6.11 -14.70
C MET A 98 1.82 7.46 -14.59
N GLY A 99 3.11 7.52 -14.92
CA GLY A 99 3.90 8.74 -14.87
C GLY A 99 4.56 9.04 -13.51
N TYR A 100 4.56 8.08 -12.59
CA TYR A 100 5.30 8.20 -11.32
C TYR A 100 6.79 8.05 -11.57
N SER A 101 7.60 8.71 -10.76
CA SER A 101 9.06 8.56 -10.76
C SER A 101 9.59 8.34 -9.36
N ALA A 102 10.62 7.50 -9.25
CA ALA A 102 11.33 7.30 -8.00
C ALA A 102 12.27 8.50 -7.75
N TYR A 103 12.24 9.03 -6.52
CA TYR A 103 13.08 10.17 -6.15
C TYR A 103 13.96 9.89 -4.93
N GLU A 104 13.62 8.88 -4.14
CA GLU A 104 14.35 8.51 -2.93
C GLU A 104 14.40 7.00 -2.77
N TYR A 105 15.46 6.50 -2.17
CA TYR A 105 15.65 5.10 -1.86
C TYR A 105 16.02 4.93 -0.39
N SER A 106 15.44 3.93 0.26
CA SER A 106 15.79 3.54 1.61
C SER A 106 16.13 2.05 1.65
N VAL A 107 16.87 1.66 2.69
CA VAL A 107 17.28 0.27 2.88
C VAL A 107 16.49 -0.31 4.04
N SER A 108 15.84 -1.45 3.80
CA SER A 108 15.22 -2.22 4.88
C SER A 108 16.30 -2.90 5.72
N MET A 109 16.18 -2.78 7.04
CA MET A 109 17.05 -3.45 7.99
C MET A 109 16.23 -4.38 8.87
N PHE A 110 16.81 -5.50 9.27
CA PHE A 110 16.17 -6.45 10.16
C PHE A 110 17.14 -6.89 11.26
N TYR A 111 16.59 -7.36 12.36
CA TYR A 111 17.31 -8.01 13.44
C TYR A 111 16.73 -9.40 13.67
N GLY A 112 17.60 -10.41 13.59
CA GLY A 112 17.17 -11.82 13.68
C GLY A 112 16.88 -12.44 12.32
N GLU A 113 15.74 -13.10 12.17
CA GLU A 113 15.33 -13.71 10.91
C GLU A 113 14.80 -12.67 9.92
N ASP A 114 15.23 -12.80 8.67
CA ASP A 114 14.66 -12.05 7.57
C ASP A 114 13.32 -12.69 7.15
N TRP A 115 12.31 -11.87 6.99
CA TRP A 115 10.99 -12.28 6.51
C TRP A 115 10.81 -11.81 5.07
N PRO A 116 11.00 -12.69 4.10
CA PRO A 116 10.92 -12.30 2.71
C PRO A 116 9.53 -11.79 2.33
N ASP A 117 9.51 -10.70 1.60
CA ASP A 117 8.30 -10.21 0.96
C ASP A 117 8.00 -11.06 -0.28
N GLU A 118 6.89 -11.77 -0.25
CA GLU A 118 6.44 -12.62 -1.36
C GLU A 118 5.81 -11.83 -2.54
N GLY A 119 6.03 -10.52 -2.59
CA GLY A 119 5.44 -9.67 -3.62
C GLY A 119 3.99 -9.25 -3.35
N ASN A 120 3.50 -9.51 -2.16
CA ASN A 120 2.14 -9.15 -1.75
C ASN A 120 2.06 -7.72 -1.17
N ILE A 121 3.20 -7.18 -0.75
CA ILE A 121 3.31 -5.79 -0.30
C ILE A 121 3.54 -4.91 -1.54
N CYS A 122 2.53 -4.17 -1.94
CA CYS A 122 2.61 -3.24 -3.06
C CYS A 122 3.15 -1.88 -2.62
N ALA A 123 2.76 -1.42 -1.44
CA ALA A 123 3.34 -0.24 -0.80
C ALA A 123 3.32 -0.39 0.72
N ARG A 124 4.32 0.18 1.38
CA ARG A 124 4.43 0.25 2.84
C ARG A 124 3.72 1.50 3.36
N GLY A 125 3.47 1.54 4.65
CA GLY A 125 2.80 2.67 5.31
C GLY A 125 3.72 3.85 5.65
N GLY A 126 4.78 4.05 4.87
CA GLY A 126 5.82 5.04 5.11
C GLY A 126 7.16 4.40 5.47
N GLY A 127 8.25 5.09 5.20
CA GLY A 127 9.60 4.60 5.46
C GLY A 127 9.90 4.43 6.95
N ASP A 128 9.20 5.17 7.81
CA ASP A 128 9.34 5.16 9.26
C ASP A 128 8.45 4.12 9.96
N LYS A 129 7.55 3.47 9.22
CA LYS A 129 6.50 2.60 9.78
C LYS A 129 6.52 1.17 9.25
N GLY A 130 7.49 0.86 8.42
CA GLY A 130 7.71 -0.48 7.90
C GLY A 130 6.87 -0.93 6.72
#